data_43526e0bbdfb8aa794615ab356ed5a45
#
_entry.id   43526e0bbdfb8aa794615ab356ed5a45
#
_cell.length_a   1.000
_cell.length_b   1.000
_cell.length_c   1.000
_cell.angle_alpha   90.00
_cell.angle_beta   90.00
_cell.angle_gamma   90.00
#
_symmetry.space_group_name_H-M   'P 1'
#
loop_
_entity.id
_entity.type
_entity.pdbx_description
1 polymer ?
#
loop_
_entity_poly.entity_id
_entity_poly.type
_entity_poly.pdbx_seq_one_letter_code
_entity_poly.pdbx_strand_id
1 'polypeptide(L)'
;MMDPGVIAAFITYLGLLVLISVWAQRRTRGYADYMVAGRRLQTVAVALSAEAADMSAWLTIGLPGQAFARGLVALWASIGCALGTLLNWTGLGLRLRILTGKFRAITIPDYLEARFADTSRFLRVFSALLILLFMTAYVGAVAKGAAKGVMGAIGVDFLTGLIISYIIIVVYTVVGDFWAVAWTDVLQALLMVMALIVLPIAGFMAVGGIDKALTIIAQTKPSMLSPTGGLAGAAAVALAITYFAWIVGYPGQPHIITRFIAAEDPRKIRRPGALIGMFWVLATLWGAIGLGLAGFALLCPTLKDPEVCPLWWGFIPPSELLPPPTELVFHRLGTLIPLHGFHWRR
;
A
#
# COMPACT_ATOMS: atom_id res chain seq x y z
N MET A 1 1.40 4.34 28.94
CA MET A 1 -0.02 4.77 28.76
C MET A 1 -0.20 5.19 27.33
N MET A 2 -1.27 4.71 26.67
CA MET A 2 -1.59 5.09 25.29
C MET A 2 -1.93 6.58 25.25
N ASP A 3 -1.51 7.28 24.18
CA ASP A 3 -1.87 8.68 23.99
C ASP A 3 -3.37 8.79 23.69
N PRO A 4 -4.12 9.59 24.44
CA PRO A 4 -5.55 9.79 24.21
C PRO A 4 -5.86 10.28 22.80
N GLY A 5 -4.97 11.07 22.19
CA GLY A 5 -5.11 11.55 20.82
C GLY A 5 -5.03 10.42 19.78
N VAL A 6 -4.14 9.46 19.95
CA VAL A 6 -4.03 8.28 19.07
C VAL A 6 -5.30 7.42 19.15
N ILE A 7 -5.80 7.20 20.38
CA ILE A 7 -7.05 6.45 20.59
C ILE A 7 -8.23 7.19 19.93
N ALA A 8 -8.35 8.50 20.15
CA ALA A 8 -9.41 9.30 19.56
C ALA A 8 -9.37 9.28 18.02
N ALA A 9 -8.17 9.40 17.43
CA ALA A 9 -7.97 9.31 15.98
C ALA A 9 -8.37 7.92 15.45
N PHE A 10 -7.99 6.84 16.14
CA PHE A 10 -8.34 5.47 15.76
C PHE A 10 -9.85 5.22 15.84
N ILE A 11 -10.50 5.64 16.93
CA ILE A 11 -11.97 5.54 17.08
C ILE A 11 -12.68 6.35 16.01
N THR A 12 -12.22 7.57 15.73
CA THR A 12 -12.79 8.41 14.66
C THR A 12 -12.67 7.74 13.30
N TYR A 13 -11.50 7.19 12.99
CA TYR A 13 -11.29 6.42 11.75
C TYR A 13 -12.23 5.23 11.64
N LEU A 14 -12.36 4.42 12.69
CA LEU A 14 -13.30 3.29 12.73
C LEU A 14 -14.76 3.75 12.55
N GLY A 15 -15.14 4.84 13.21
CA GLY A 15 -16.46 5.45 13.05
C GLY A 15 -16.77 5.85 11.61
N LEU A 16 -15.78 6.45 10.92
CA LEU A 16 -15.90 6.80 9.50
C LEU A 16 -16.04 5.56 8.61
N LEU A 17 -15.29 4.49 8.87
CA LEU A 17 -15.43 3.22 8.12
C LEU A 17 -16.84 2.64 8.26
N VAL A 18 -17.39 2.62 9.48
CA VAL A 18 -18.75 2.14 9.74
C VAL A 18 -19.79 3.02 9.03
N LEU A 19 -19.66 4.34 9.12
CA LEU A 19 -20.56 5.28 8.45
C LEU A 19 -20.56 5.10 6.94
N ILE A 20 -19.38 4.95 6.32
CA ILE A 20 -19.25 4.68 4.88
C ILE A 20 -19.92 3.34 4.55
N SER A 21 -19.71 2.30 5.35
CA SER A 21 -20.25 0.98 5.11
C SER A 21 -21.79 0.98 5.17
N VAL A 22 -22.39 1.62 6.18
CA VAL A 22 -23.85 1.76 6.32
C VAL A 22 -24.42 2.59 5.16
N TRP A 23 -23.74 3.66 4.76
CA TRP A 23 -24.15 4.48 3.61
C TRP A 23 -24.11 3.67 2.31
N ALA A 24 -23.06 2.89 2.09
CA ALA A 24 -22.87 2.05 0.91
C ALA A 24 -23.92 0.96 0.80
N GLN A 25 -24.24 0.28 1.91
CA GLN A 25 -25.25 -0.78 1.96
C GLN A 25 -26.61 -0.33 1.43
N ARG A 26 -26.99 0.94 1.65
CA ARG A 26 -28.25 1.50 1.14
C ARG A 26 -28.28 1.63 -0.39
N ARG A 27 -27.15 1.50 -1.07
CA ARG A 27 -27.01 1.61 -2.53
C ARG A 27 -26.98 0.27 -3.23
N THR A 28 -26.74 -0.82 -2.51
CA THR A 28 -26.66 -2.17 -3.04
C THR A 28 -28.06 -2.75 -3.24
N ARG A 29 -28.39 -3.12 -4.46
CA ARG A 29 -29.70 -3.66 -4.84
C ARG A 29 -29.63 -5.07 -5.45
N GLY A 30 -28.43 -5.62 -5.70
CA GLY A 30 -28.28 -6.91 -6.34
C GLY A 30 -26.84 -7.36 -6.48
N TYR A 31 -26.63 -8.53 -7.05
CA TYR A 31 -25.34 -9.19 -7.16
C TYR A 31 -24.28 -8.33 -7.88
N ALA A 32 -24.63 -7.65 -8.96
CA ALA A 32 -23.71 -6.78 -9.67
C ALA A 32 -23.30 -5.53 -8.84
N ASP A 33 -24.23 -5.00 -8.03
CA ASP A 33 -23.91 -3.92 -7.10
C ASP A 33 -22.93 -4.41 -6.02
N TYR A 34 -23.19 -5.59 -5.47
CA TYR A 34 -22.35 -6.21 -4.46
C TYR A 34 -20.92 -6.46 -4.95
N MET A 35 -20.76 -6.99 -6.16
CA MET A 35 -19.45 -7.42 -6.69
C MET A 35 -18.63 -6.32 -7.35
N VAL A 36 -19.26 -5.35 -8.03
CA VAL A 36 -18.59 -4.32 -8.84
C VAL A 36 -19.30 -2.96 -8.78
N ALA A 37 -20.00 -2.66 -7.67
CA ALA A 37 -20.77 -1.43 -7.47
C ALA A 37 -21.72 -1.09 -8.65
N GLY A 38 -22.29 -2.12 -9.30
CA GLY A 38 -23.14 -1.97 -10.47
C GLY A 38 -22.49 -1.23 -11.64
N ARG A 39 -21.15 -1.15 -11.67
CA ARG A 39 -20.38 -0.37 -12.65
C ARG A 39 -20.71 1.12 -12.65
N ARG A 40 -20.95 1.69 -11.49
CA ARG A 40 -21.35 3.08 -11.29
C ARG A 40 -20.33 3.89 -10.48
N LEU A 41 -19.12 3.35 -10.27
CA LEU A 41 -18.06 4.07 -9.55
C LEU A 41 -17.52 5.23 -10.40
N GLN A 42 -17.48 6.41 -9.78
CA GLN A 42 -16.89 7.60 -10.37
C GLN A 42 -15.39 7.44 -10.55
N THR A 43 -14.82 8.12 -11.55
CA THR A 43 -13.41 8.01 -11.92
C THR A 43 -12.44 8.26 -10.77
N VAL A 44 -12.72 9.24 -9.91
CA VAL A 44 -11.89 9.54 -8.73
C VAL A 44 -11.90 8.37 -7.75
N ALA A 45 -13.08 7.80 -7.48
CA ALA A 45 -13.21 6.66 -6.58
C ALA A 45 -12.52 5.42 -7.16
N VAL A 46 -12.64 5.18 -8.47
CA VAL A 46 -11.92 4.09 -9.16
C VAL A 46 -10.41 4.28 -9.02
N ALA A 47 -9.91 5.50 -9.26
CA ALA A 47 -8.49 5.78 -9.21
C ALA A 47 -7.93 5.60 -7.80
N LEU A 48 -8.48 6.29 -6.82
CA LEU A 48 -7.98 6.22 -5.45
C LEU A 48 -8.15 4.85 -4.82
N SER A 49 -9.27 4.14 -5.12
CA SER A 49 -9.47 2.78 -4.64
C SER A 49 -8.49 1.79 -5.29
N ALA A 50 -8.22 1.92 -6.58
CA ALA A 50 -7.26 1.06 -7.27
C ALA A 50 -5.86 1.19 -6.65
N GLU A 51 -5.40 2.41 -6.43
CA GLU A 51 -4.07 2.68 -5.90
C GLU A 51 -3.95 2.32 -4.40
N ALA A 52 -4.96 2.61 -3.59
CA ALA A 52 -4.95 2.23 -2.17
C ALA A 52 -4.93 0.72 -1.99
N ALA A 53 -5.71 -0.01 -2.79
CA ALA A 53 -5.74 -1.47 -2.75
C ALA A 53 -4.44 -2.11 -3.26
N ASP A 54 -3.79 -1.48 -4.26
CA ASP A 54 -2.50 -1.92 -4.79
C ASP A 54 -1.41 -1.84 -3.73
N MET A 55 -1.29 -0.67 -3.12
CA MET A 55 -0.14 -0.34 -2.30
C MET A 55 -0.17 -0.93 -0.88
N SER A 56 -1.35 -1.03 -0.28
CA SER A 56 -1.57 -1.67 1.04
C SER A 56 -0.48 -1.37 2.10
N ALA A 57 -0.22 -2.31 3.01
CA ALA A 57 0.86 -2.22 4.01
C ALA A 57 2.27 -2.17 3.40
N TRP A 58 2.44 -2.58 2.13
CA TRP A 58 3.74 -2.47 1.47
C TRP A 58 4.19 -1.02 1.32
N LEU A 59 3.29 -0.11 0.98
CA LEU A 59 3.62 1.30 0.81
C LEU A 59 3.98 1.99 2.13
N THR A 60 3.31 1.64 3.22
CA THR A 60 3.49 2.32 4.51
C THR A 60 4.57 1.69 5.39
N ILE A 61 4.85 0.40 5.23
CA ILE A 61 5.82 -0.34 6.02
C ILE A 61 6.94 -0.90 5.15
N GLY A 62 6.60 -1.59 4.06
CA GLY A 62 7.56 -2.32 3.24
C GLY A 62 8.54 -1.42 2.50
N LEU A 63 8.05 -0.44 1.74
CA LEU A 63 8.90 0.46 0.95
C LEU A 63 9.74 1.41 1.80
N PRO A 64 9.20 2.08 2.85
CA PRO A 64 10.03 2.84 3.78
C PRO A 64 11.10 1.99 4.44
N GLY A 65 10.77 0.76 4.80
CA GLY A 65 11.73 -0.16 5.35
C GLY A 65 12.81 -0.59 4.38
N GLN A 66 12.48 -0.80 3.12
CA GLN A 66 13.47 -1.08 2.08
C GLN A 66 14.38 0.12 1.86
N ALA A 67 13.83 1.34 1.85
CA ALA A 67 14.63 2.57 1.76
C ALA A 67 15.51 2.79 2.99
N PHE A 68 15.02 2.46 4.18
CA PHE A 68 15.79 2.47 5.42
C PHE A 68 16.99 1.50 5.37
N ALA A 69 16.79 0.29 4.85
CA ALA A 69 17.81 -0.75 4.81
C ALA A 69 18.81 -0.59 3.64
N ARG A 70 18.32 -0.18 2.47
CA ARG A 70 19.06 -0.20 1.20
C ARG A 70 19.16 1.15 0.49
N GLY A 71 18.57 2.21 1.06
CA GLY A 71 18.62 3.56 0.48
C GLY A 71 17.95 3.66 -0.88
N LEU A 72 18.62 4.31 -1.82
CA LEU A 72 18.12 4.58 -3.16
C LEU A 72 17.91 3.34 -4.05
N VAL A 73 18.34 2.16 -3.64
CA VAL A 73 17.95 0.89 -4.30
C VAL A 73 16.43 0.73 -4.34
N ALA A 74 15.71 1.26 -3.35
CA ALA A 74 14.25 1.26 -3.31
C ALA A 74 13.58 1.99 -4.48
N LEU A 75 14.31 2.88 -5.18
CA LEU A 75 13.84 3.57 -6.38
C LEU A 75 13.42 2.60 -7.50
N TRP A 76 14.13 1.48 -7.66
CA TRP A 76 13.80 0.52 -8.71
C TRP A 76 12.42 -0.11 -8.50
N ALA A 77 12.07 -0.44 -7.25
CA ALA A 77 10.72 -0.91 -6.91
C ALA A 77 9.67 0.15 -7.24
N SER A 78 9.94 1.40 -6.88
CA SER A 78 9.03 2.51 -7.17
C SER A 78 8.85 2.74 -8.67
N ILE A 79 9.92 2.66 -9.47
CA ILE A 79 9.85 2.75 -10.93
C ILE A 79 9.03 1.58 -11.49
N GLY A 80 9.27 0.36 -11.03
CA GLY A 80 8.51 -0.83 -11.43
C GLY A 80 7.01 -0.68 -11.15
N CYS A 81 6.64 -0.23 -9.95
CA CYS A 81 5.27 0.07 -9.56
C CYS A 81 4.64 1.15 -10.45
N ALA A 82 5.30 2.30 -10.60
CA ALA A 82 4.78 3.41 -11.41
C ALA A 82 4.54 3.01 -12.86
N LEU A 83 5.46 2.27 -13.47
CA LEU A 83 5.31 1.77 -14.84
C LEU A 83 4.22 0.69 -14.94
N GLY A 84 4.09 -0.19 -13.95
CA GLY A 84 3.01 -1.18 -13.86
C GLY A 84 1.64 -0.53 -13.74
N THR A 85 1.51 0.46 -12.88
CA THR A 85 0.31 1.29 -12.74
C THR A 85 -0.03 1.99 -14.07
N LEU A 86 0.95 2.62 -14.71
CA LEU A 86 0.76 3.28 -16.01
C LEU A 86 0.27 2.29 -17.08
N LEU A 87 0.82 1.08 -17.10
CA LEU A 87 0.39 0.01 -18.01
C LEU A 87 -1.07 -0.39 -17.74
N ASN A 88 -1.47 -0.52 -16.48
CA ASN A 88 -2.85 -0.81 -16.12
C ASN A 88 -3.82 0.29 -16.60
N TRP A 89 -3.50 1.55 -16.34
CA TRP A 89 -4.38 2.66 -16.71
C TRP A 89 -4.46 2.88 -18.23
N THR A 90 -3.34 2.82 -18.93
CA THR A 90 -3.28 3.16 -20.36
C THR A 90 -3.54 1.97 -21.28
N GLY A 91 -3.13 0.76 -20.87
CA GLY A 91 -3.19 -0.45 -21.67
C GLY A 91 -4.38 -1.35 -21.35
N LEU A 92 -4.56 -1.72 -20.09
CA LEU A 92 -5.49 -2.77 -19.68
C LEU A 92 -6.87 -2.23 -19.28
N GLY A 93 -6.94 -1.22 -18.42
CA GLY A 93 -8.16 -0.82 -17.71
C GLY A 93 -9.32 -0.49 -18.64
N LEU A 94 -9.08 0.34 -19.66
CA LEU A 94 -10.11 0.70 -20.63
C LEU A 94 -10.61 -0.52 -21.41
N ARG A 95 -9.70 -1.38 -21.89
CA ARG A 95 -10.05 -2.57 -22.66
C ARG A 95 -10.84 -3.56 -21.80
N LEU A 96 -10.38 -3.81 -20.58
CA LEU A 96 -11.05 -4.70 -19.64
C LEU A 96 -12.47 -4.21 -19.33
N ARG A 97 -12.65 -2.91 -19.07
CA ARG A 97 -13.97 -2.32 -18.81
C ARG A 97 -14.94 -2.47 -19.97
N ILE A 98 -14.48 -2.22 -21.19
CA ILE A 98 -15.30 -2.36 -22.41
C ILE A 98 -15.67 -3.83 -22.65
N LEU A 99 -14.68 -4.72 -22.60
CA LEU A 99 -14.88 -6.13 -22.93
C LEU A 99 -15.74 -6.84 -21.88
N THR A 100 -15.51 -6.58 -20.58
CA THR A 100 -16.39 -7.13 -19.53
C THR A 100 -17.82 -6.61 -19.65
N GLY A 101 -18.01 -5.39 -20.14
CA GLY A 101 -19.33 -4.86 -20.50
C GLY A 101 -19.98 -5.62 -21.64
N LYS A 102 -19.24 -5.85 -22.72
CA LYS A 102 -19.69 -6.59 -23.92
C LYS A 102 -20.09 -8.03 -23.59
N PHE A 103 -19.28 -8.73 -22.81
CA PHE A 103 -19.54 -10.11 -22.40
C PHE A 103 -20.45 -10.24 -21.17
N ARG A 104 -20.90 -9.15 -20.59
CA ARG A 104 -21.68 -9.11 -19.33
C ARG A 104 -21.00 -9.83 -18.17
N ALA A 105 -19.67 -9.95 -18.23
CA ALA A 105 -18.86 -10.62 -17.23
C ALA A 105 -18.66 -9.72 -16.01
N ILE A 106 -18.92 -10.23 -14.81
CA ILE A 106 -18.79 -9.48 -13.54
C ILE A 106 -17.42 -9.75 -12.92
N THR A 107 -16.91 -10.97 -13.05
CA THR A 107 -15.62 -11.38 -12.51
C THR A 107 -14.60 -11.61 -13.61
N ILE A 108 -13.31 -11.67 -13.25
CA ILE A 108 -12.23 -12.01 -14.18
C ILE A 108 -12.37 -13.44 -14.72
N PRO A 109 -12.68 -14.46 -13.89
CA PRO A 109 -12.98 -15.81 -14.41
C PRO A 109 -14.14 -15.85 -15.40
N ASP A 110 -15.24 -15.12 -15.16
CA ASP A 110 -16.36 -15.01 -16.11
C ASP A 110 -15.90 -14.39 -17.44
N TYR A 111 -15.05 -13.37 -17.36
CA TYR A 111 -14.53 -12.70 -18.54
C TYR A 111 -13.66 -13.64 -19.39
N LEU A 112 -12.79 -14.42 -18.76
CA LEU A 112 -11.92 -15.37 -19.48
C LEU A 112 -12.74 -16.47 -20.15
N GLU A 113 -13.71 -17.08 -19.47
CA GLU A 113 -14.62 -18.06 -20.04
C GLU A 113 -15.37 -17.49 -21.26
N ALA A 114 -16.00 -16.34 -21.10
CA ALA A 114 -16.76 -15.71 -22.19
C ALA A 114 -15.88 -15.21 -23.35
N ARG A 115 -14.68 -14.70 -23.05
CA ARG A 115 -13.76 -14.17 -24.06
C ARG A 115 -13.22 -15.22 -24.99
N PHE A 116 -12.94 -16.42 -24.48
CA PHE A 116 -12.38 -17.54 -25.23
C PHE A 116 -13.43 -18.58 -25.63
N ALA A 117 -14.72 -18.30 -25.35
CA ALA A 117 -15.82 -19.23 -25.60
C ALA A 117 -15.57 -20.64 -25.05
N ASP A 118 -15.01 -20.68 -23.80
CA ASP A 118 -14.62 -21.93 -23.17
C ASP A 118 -15.83 -22.71 -22.65
N THR A 119 -16.27 -23.69 -23.45
CA THR A 119 -17.40 -24.57 -23.11
C THR A 119 -17.08 -25.57 -22.02
N SER A 120 -15.78 -25.86 -21.79
CA SER A 120 -15.29 -26.75 -20.74
C SER A 120 -15.30 -26.14 -19.33
N ARG A 121 -15.41 -24.81 -19.25
CA ARG A 121 -15.26 -24.01 -18.03
C ARG A 121 -13.86 -24.13 -17.37
N PHE A 122 -12.90 -24.69 -18.09
CA PHE A 122 -11.55 -24.86 -17.56
C PHE A 122 -10.92 -23.53 -17.20
N LEU A 123 -10.99 -22.52 -18.08
CA LEU A 123 -10.41 -21.20 -17.81
C LEU A 123 -11.05 -20.53 -16.60
N ARG A 124 -12.37 -20.69 -16.43
CA ARG A 124 -13.09 -20.15 -15.27
C ARG A 124 -12.62 -20.79 -13.98
N VAL A 125 -12.61 -22.12 -13.90
CA VAL A 125 -12.24 -22.86 -12.70
C VAL A 125 -10.76 -22.66 -12.37
N PHE A 126 -9.89 -22.79 -13.37
CA PHE A 126 -8.44 -22.64 -13.20
C PHE A 126 -8.06 -21.23 -12.72
N SER A 127 -8.59 -20.19 -13.37
CA SER A 127 -8.32 -18.79 -12.94
C SER A 127 -8.90 -18.49 -11.55
N ALA A 128 -10.07 -19.01 -11.21
CA ALA A 128 -10.65 -18.85 -9.88
C ALA A 128 -9.78 -19.51 -8.79
N LEU A 129 -9.27 -20.73 -9.07
CA LEU A 129 -8.35 -21.41 -8.13
C LEU A 129 -7.02 -20.66 -7.95
N LEU A 130 -6.45 -20.15 -9.05
CA LEU A 130 -5.24 -19.32 -8.96
C LEU A 130 -5.49 -18.04 -8.14
N ILE A 131 -6.60 -17.34 -8.41
CA ILE A 131 -6.98 -16.14 -7.64
C ILE A 131 -7.14 -16.50 -6.16
N LEU A 132 -7.86 -17.58 -5.84
CA LEU A 132 -8.07 -18.01 -4.47
C LEU A 132 -6.73 -18.29 -3.76
N LEU A 133 -5.84 -19.04 -4.40
CA LEU A 133 -4.53 -19.40 -3.85
C LEU A 133 -3.67 -18.16 -3.54
N PHE A 134 -3.45 -17.31 -4.56
CA PHE A 134 -2.57 -16.15 -4.40
C PHE A 134 -3.17 -15.05 -3.53
N MET A 135 -4.50 -14.83 -3.63
CA MET A 135 -5.15 -13.82 -2.79
C MET A 135 -5.26 -14.24 -1.33
N THR A 136 -5.35 -15.54 -1.03
CA THR A 136 -5.28 -16.02 0.37
C THR A 136 -3.90 -15.71 0.98
N ALA A 137 -2.82 -15.97 0.25
CA ALA A 137 -1.47 -15.61 0.68
C ALA A 137 -1.29 -14.09 0.84
N TYR A 138 -1.82 -13.30 -0.11
CA TYR A 138 -1.81 -11.84 -0.06
C TYR A 138 -2.55 -11.30 1.16
N VAL A 139 -3.77 -11.78 1.44
CA VAL A 139 -4.55 -11.36 2.62
C VAL A 139 -3.81 -11.68 3.91
N GLY A 140 -3.13 -12.82 4.00
CA GLY A 140 -2.28 -13.16 5.14
C GLY A 140 -1.15 -12.15 5.35
N ALA A 141 -0.49 -11.72 4.28
CA ALA A 141 0.58 -10.72 4.35
C ALA A 141 0.04 -9.33 4.78
N VAL A 142 -1.09 -8.91 4.23
CA VAL A 142 -1.75 -7.63 4.59
C VAL A 142 -2.22 -7.65 6.05
N ALA A 143 -2.79 -8.76 6.49
CA ALA A 143 -3.23 -8.93 7.88
C ALA A 143 -2.06 -8.84 8.89
N LYS A 144 -0.90 -9.39 8.53
CA LYS A 144 0.33 -9.23 9.34
C LYS A 144 0.73 -7.75 9.44
N GLY A 145 0.64 -7.00 8.34
CA GLY A 145 0.91 -5.56 8.34
C GLY A 145 -0.09 -4.78 9.20
N ALA A 146 -1.38 -5.08 9.07
CA ALA A 146 -2.43 -4.45 9.87
C ALA A 146 -2.27 -4.74 11.38
N ALA A 147 -1.96 -6.01 11.75
CA ALA A 147 -1.68 -6.39 13.13
C ALA A 147 -0.54 -5.59 13.74
N LYS A 148 0.55 -5.40 12.99
CA LYS A 148 1.69 -4.58 13.40
C LYS A 148 1.32 -3.10 13.56
N GLY A 149 0.48 -2.58 12.66
CA GLY A 149 -0.04 -1.22 12.78
C GLY A 149 -0.87 -1.02 14.04
N VAL A 150 -1.78 -1.93 14.36
CA VAL A 150 -2.58 -1.91 15.60
C VAL A 150 -1.69 -2.07 16.83
N MET A 151 -0.74 -2.99 16.80
CA MET A 151 0.25 -3.18 17.89
C MET A 151 1.02 -1.88 18.17
N GLY A 152 1.51 -1.21 17.13
CA GLY A 152 2.24 0.05 17.26
C GLY A 152 1.35 1.21 17.73
N ALA A 153 0.09 1.25 17.33
CA ALA A 153 -0.85 2.33 17.66
C ALA A 153 -1.40 2.24 19.10
N ILE A 154 -1.78 1.05 19.54
CA ILE A 154 -2.46 0.85 20.83
C ILE A 154 -1.71 -0.05 21.82
N GLY A 155 -0.50 -0.48 21.50
CA GLY A 155 0.39 -1.19 22.43
C GLY A 155 -0.06 -2.59 22.85
N VAL A 156 -0.89 -3.26 22.02
CA VAL A 156 -1.33 -4.64 22.24
C VAL A 156 -0.32 -5.63 21.66
N ASP A 157 -0.40 -6.90 22.05
CA ASP A 157 0.39 -7.97 21.46
C ASP A 157 -0.04 -8.27 20.00
N PHE A 158 0.82 -8.97 19.27
CA PHE A 158 0.60 -9.25 17.84
C PHE A 158 -0.69 -10.02 17.57
N LEU A 159 -1.00 -11.03 18.39
CA LEU A 159 -2.20 -11.86 18.18
C LEU A 159 -3.48 -11.06 18.41
N THR A 160 -3.53 -10.25 19.47
CA THR A 160 -4.63 -9.33 19.73
C THR A 160 -4.79 -8.31 18.61
N GLY A 161 -3.69 -7.71 18.13
CA GLY A 161 -3.69 -6.80 16.99
C GLY A 161 -4.20 -7.48 15.70
N LEU A 162 -3.84 -8.73 15.46
CA LEU A 162 -4.32 -9.52 14.33
C LEU A 162 -5.82 -9.77 14.39
N ILE A 163 -6.32 -10.20 15.54
CA ILE A 163 -7.76 -10.49 15.75
C ILE A 163 -8.58 -9.20 15.57
N ILE A 164 -8.16 -8.10 16.18
CA ILE A 164 -8.83 -6.80 16.05
C ILE A 164 -8.88 -6.39 14.57
N SER A 165 -7.75 -6.46 13.85
CA SER A 165 -7.68 -6.11 12.44
C SER A 165 -8.61 -6.95 11.58
N TYR A 166 -8.64 -8.27 11.80
CA TYR A 166 -9.53 -9.18 11.05
C TYR A 166 -11.00 -8.89 11.33
N ILE A 167 -11.39 -8.71 12.57
CA ILE A 167 -12.79 -8.39 12.93
C ILE A 167 -13.22 -7.10 12.19
N ILE A 168 -12.41 -6.06 12.24
CA ILE A 168 -12.71 -4.80 11.57
C ILE A 168 -12.88 -5.00 10.07
N ILE A 169 -11.92 -5.67 9.41
CA ILE A 169 -11.93 -5.91 7.96
C ILE A 169 -13.16 -6.74 7.55
N VAL A 170 -13.43 -7.84 8.26
CA VAL A 170 -14.55 -8.71 7.95
C VAL A 170 -15.87 -7.97 8.12
N VAL A 171 -16.04 -7.25 9.22
CA VAL A 171 -17.29 -6.54 9.51
C VAL A 171 -17.60 -5.51 8.41
N TYR A 172 -16.67 -4.60 8.10
CA TYR A 172 -16.99 -3.58 7.10
C TYR A 172 -17.10 -4.12 5.67
N THR A 173 -16.39 -5.21 5.34
CA THR A 173 -16.45 -5.82 4.01
C THR A 173 -17.74 -6.61 3.81
N VAL A 174 -18.18 -7.40 4.81
CA VAL A 174 -19.42 -8.19 4.72
C VAL A 174 -20.65 -7.30 4.72
N VAL A 175 -20.64 -6.26 5.55
CA VAL A 175 -21.80 -5.34 5.69
C VAL A 175 -21.88 -4.39 4.48
N GLY A 176 -20.75 -3.93 3.97
CA GLY A 176 -20.74 -2.78 3.10
C GLY A 176 -20.56 -3.04 1.60
N ASP A 177 -20.25 -4.25 1.17
CA ASP A 177 -20.03 -4.63 -0.24
C ASP A 177 -18.88 -3.89 -0.96
N PHE A 178 -18.86 -3.94 -2.31
CA PHE A 178 -17.84 -3.27 -3.13
C PHE A 178 -17.96 -1.73 -3.09
N TRP A 179 -19.15 -1.18 -2.86
CA TRP A 179 -19.32 0.27 -2.67
C TRP A 179 -18.60 0.74 -1.41
N ALA A 180 -18.78 0.02 -0.30
CA ALA A 180 -18.09 0.35 0.94
C ALA A 180 -16.58 0.24 0.79
N VAL A 181 -16.11 -0.88 0.23
CA VAL A 181 -14.68 -1.09 0.00
C VAL A 181 -14.09 0.05 -0.83
N ALA A 182 -14.72 0.42 -1.96
CA ALA A 182 -14.20 1.48 -2.82
C ALA A 182 -14.15 2.86 -2.13
N TRP A 183 -15.13 3.20 -1.31
CA TRP A 183 -15.14 4.50 -0.61
C TRP A 183 -14.30 4.52 0.66
N THR A 184 -14.15 3.40 1.34
CA THR A 184 -13.16 3.28 2.43
C THR A 184 -11.73 3.35 1.88
N ASP A 185 -11.47 2.76 0.71
CA ASP A 185 -10.20 2.89 -0.01
C ASP A 185 -9.90 4.37 -0.35
N VAL A 186 -10.91 5.16 -0.77
CA VAL A 186 -10.74 6.60 -1.02
C VAL A 186 -10.30 7.34 0.25
N LEU A 187 -10.95 7.07 1.38
CA LEU A 187 -10.54 7.65 2.67
C LEU A 187 -9.10 7.25 3.02
N GLN A 188 -8.77 5.97 2.87
CA GLN A 188 -7.44 5.45 3.13
C GLN A 188 -6.39 6.04 2.20
N ALA A 189 -6.70 6.17 0.89
CA ALA A 189 -5.82 6.81 -0.08
C ALA A 189 -5.46 8.24 0.31
N LEU A 190 -6.44 9.02 0.78
CA LEU A 190 -6.21 10.39 1.25
C LEU A 190 -5.35 10.42 2.52
N LEU A 191 -5.60 9.53 3.46
CA LEU A 191 -4.77 9.42 4.68
C LEU A 191 -3.34 8.98 4.34
N MET A 192 -3.16 8.02 3.41
CA MET A 192 -1.84 7.55 3.00
C MET A 192 -1.03 8.65 2.32
N VAL A 193 -1.62 9.40 1.38
CA VAL A 193 -0.89 10.48 0.70
C VAL A 193 -0.53 11.59 1.68
N MET A 194 -1.43 11.97 2.60
CA MET A 194 -1.13 12.95 3.63
C MET A 194 0.02 12.48 4.53
N ALA A 195 -0.05 11.26 5.03
CA ALA A 195 0.98 10.71 5.91
C ALA A 195 2.35 10.65 5.20
N LEU A 196 2.37 10.17 3.95
CA LEU A 196 3.62 10.02 3.18
C LEU A 196 4.16 11.32 2.58
N ILE A 197 3.43 12.43 2.68
CA ILE A 197 3.97 13.76 2.43
C ILE A 197 4.47 14.40 3.74
N VAL A 198 3.65 14.36 4.77
CA VAL A 198 3.93 15.08 6.03
C VAL A 198 5.06 14.42 6.81
N LEU A 199 5.03 13.09 6.96
CA LEU A 199 6.02 12.38 7.81
C LEU A 199 7.45 12.48 7.30
N PRO A 200 7.78 12.30 6.00
CA PRO A 200 9.16 12.49 5.53
C PRO A 200 9.62 13.93 5.67
N ILE A 201 8.77 14.93 5.41
CA ILE A 201 9.11 16.34 5.60
C ILE A 201 9.47 16.59 7.08
N ALA A 202 8.60 16.17 7.99
CA ALA A 202 8.84 16.30 9.41
C ALA A 202 10.09 15.52 9.88
N GLY A 203 10.32 14.34 9.32
CA GLY A 203 11.53 13.54 9.58
C GLY A 203 12.81 14.27 9.15
N PHE A 204 12.85 14.83 7.94
CA PHE A 204 14.00 15.63 7.50
C PHE A 204 14.18 16.90 8.32
N MET A 205 13.11 17.58 8.71
CA MET A 205 13.18 18.74 9.61
C MET A 205 13.78 18.37 10.97
N ALA A 206 13.38 17.22 11.54
CA ALA A 206 13.89 16.73 12.81
C ALA A 206 15.39 16.38 12.76
N VAL A 207 15.91 15.95 11.60
CA VAL A 207 17.36 15.74 11.38
C VAL A 207 18.12 17.09 11.30
N GLY A 208 17.42 18.16 10.93
CA GLY A 208 17.99 19.49 10.67
C GLY A 208 18.17 19.79 9.18
N GLY A 209 17.33 19.21 8.35
CA GLY A 209 17.26 19.42 6.90
C GLY A 209 17.71 18.23 6.07
N ILE A 210 17.38 18.28 4.77
CA ILE A 210 17.68 17.21 3.83
C ILE A 210 19.19 17.06 3.59
N ASP A 211 19.92 18.18 3.54
CA ASP A 211 21.37 18.17 3.31
C ASP A 211 22.11 17.50 4.46
N LYS A 212 21.67 17.77 5.71
CA LYS A 212 22.24 17.13 6.88
C LYS A 212 21.93 15.64 6.90
N ALA A 213 20.71 15.24 6.55
CA ALA A 213 20.35 13.84 6.44
C ALA A 213 21.20 13.10 5.41
N LEU A 214 21.38 13.66 4.22
CA LEU A 214 22.23 13.10 3.17
C LEU A 214 23.70 13.00 3.61
N THR A 215 24.21 14.01 4.32
CA THR A 215 25.57 14.00 4.89
C THR A 215 25.72 12.85 5.90
N ILE A 216 24.79 12.69 6.79
CA ILE A 216 24.78 11.59 7.78
C ILE A 216 24.79 10.24 7.06
N ILE A 217 23.92 10.06 6.05
CA ILE A 217 23.85 8.82 5.27
C ILE A 217 25.15 8.55 4.55
N ALA A 218 25.75 9.59 3.92
CA ALA A 218 27.02 9.49 3.20
C ALA A 218 28.19 9.09 4.12
N GLN A 219 28.21 9.57 5.34
CA GLN A 219 29.22 9.23 6.34
C GLN A 219 29.01 7.83 6.96
N THR A 220 27.76 7.44 7.18
CA THR A 220 27.44 6.17 7.86
C THR A 220 27.42 5.00 6.89
N LYS A 221 26.77 5.15 5.72
CA LYS A 221 26.62 4.08 4.72
C LYS A 221 26.49 4.67 3.31
N PRO A 222 27.62 5.04 2.67
CA PRO A 222 27.64 5.69 1.35
C PRO A 222 26.89 4.93 0.26
N SER A 223 26.90 3.58 0.32
CA SER A 223 26.20 2.73 -0.65
C SER A 223 24.68 2.96 -0.71
N MET A 224 24.07 3.52 0.33
CA MET A 224 22.64 3.86 0.34
C MET A 224 22.29 5.01 -0.61
N LEU A 225 23.22 5.88 -0.93
CA LEU A 225 23.05 6.97 -1.89
C LEU A 225 23.26 6.52 -3.35
N SER A 226 23.66 5.25 -3.55
CA SER A 226 23.77 4.66 -4.87
C SER A 226 22.47 3.92 -5.24
N PRO A 227 21.88 4.18 -6.43
CA PRO A 227 20.73 3.42 -6.89
C PRO A 227 20.99 1.92 -7.07
N THR A 228 22.26 1.54 -7.23
CA THR A 228 22.67 0.13 -7.34
C THR A 228 23.13 -0.46 -6.02
N GLY A 229 23.14 0.33 -4.93
CA GLY A 229 23.62 -0.15 -3.62
C GLY A 229 25.13 -0.47 -3.60
N GLY A 230 25.90 0.08 -4.56
CA GLY A 230 27.32 -0.20 -4.73
C GLY A 230 27.61 -1.40 -5.67
N LEU A 231 26.58 -2.08 -6.21
CA LEU A 231 26.75 -3.11 -7.21
C LEU A 231 27.17 -2.53 -8.57
N ALA A 232 27.99 -3.27 -9.34
CA ALA A 232 28.43 -2.89 -10.66
C ALA A 232 28.21 -4.02 -11.68
N GLY A 233 28.29 -3.70 -12.97
CA GLY A 233 28.19 -4.67 -14.06
C GLY A 233 26.90 -5.49 -14.05
N ALA A 234 27.01 -6.78 -14.29
CA ALA A 234 25.87 -7.70 -14.41
C ALA A 234 24.99 -7.76 -13.14
N ALA A 235 25.57 -7.59 -11.96
CA ALA A 235 24.83 -7.59 -10.70
C ALA A 235 23.90 -6.37 -10.56
N ALA A 236 24.35 -5.18 -10.98
CA ALA A 236 23.50 -3.99 -11.01
C ALA A 236 22.35 -4.12 -12.01
N VAL A 237 22.61 -4.71 -13.18
CA VAL A 237 21.58 -4.98 -14.19
C VAL A 237 20.58 -6.01 -13.67
N ALA A 238 21.03 -7.09 -13.06
CA ALA A 238 20.15 -8.11 -12.46
C ALA A 238 19.25 -7.51 -11.37
N LEU A 239 19.77 -6.64 -10.53
CA LEU A 239 19.00 -5.89 -9.54
C LEU A 239 17.87 -5.09 -10.20
N ALA A 240 18.18 -4.30 -11.21
CA ALA A 240 17.19 -3.50 -11.93
C ALA A 240 16.12 -4.38 -12.58
N ILE A 241 16.51 -5.45 -13.28
CA ILE A 241 15.57 -6.39 -13.93
C ILE A 241 14.64 -7.02 -12.90
N THR A 242 15.14 -7.41 -11.74
CA THR A 242 14.33 -8.00 -10.66
C THR A 242 13.18 -7.08 -10.26
N TYR A 243 13.43 -5.79 -10.14
CA TYR A 243 12.39 -4.81 -9.82
C TYR A 243 11.51 -4.44 -11.01
N PHE A 244 12.03 -4.47 -12.23
CA PHE A 244 11.21 -4.28 -13.43
C PHE A 244 10.20 -5.41 -13.67
N ALA A 245 10.42 -6.61 -13.11
CA ALA A 245 9.43 -7.69 -13.14
C ALA A 245 8.08 -7.28 -12.53
N TRP A 246 8.04 -6.30 -11.64
CA TRP A 246 6.80 -5.77 -11.08
C TRP A 246 5.87 -5.21 -12.15
N ILE A 247 6.39 -4.60 -13.22
CA ILE A 247 5.58 -4.07 -14.33
C ILE A 247 4.66 -5.15 -14.90
N VAL A 248 5.21 -6.36 -15.09
CA VAL A 248 4.47 -7.49 -15.67
C VAL A 248 3.44 -8.07 -14.68
N GLY A 249 3.71 -7.97 -13.38
CA GLY A 249 2.81 -8.43 -12.33
C GLY A 249 1.51 -7.64 -12.22
N TYR A 250 1.55 -6.34 -12.49
CA TYR A 250 0.42 -5.42 -12.31
C TYR A 250 -0.86 -5.80 -13.07
N PRO A 251 -0.81 -6.15 -14.36
CA PRO A 251 -2.00 -6.60 -15.12
C PRO A 251 -2.63 -7.89 -14.58
N GLY A 252 -1.89 -8.66 -13.81
CA GLY A 252 -2.34 -9.92 -13.21
C GLY A 252 -2.99 -9.80 -11.84
N GLN A 253 -3.04 -8.61 -11.24
CA GLN A 253 -3.54 -8.42 -9.88
C GLN A 253 -5.07 -8.23 -9.85
N PRO A 254 -5.85 -9.26 -9.42
CA PRO A 254 -7.30 -9.23 -9.56
C PRO A 254 -7.96 -8.13 -8.72
N HIS A 255 -7.41 -7.82 -7.54
CA HIS A 255 -7.94 -6.77 -6.66
C HIS A 255 -7.79 -5.36 -7.25
N ILE A 256 -6.77 -5.10 -8.07
CA ILE A 256 -6.62 -3.82 -8.78
C ILE A 256 -7.54 -3.76 -9.99
N ILE A 257 -7.45 -4.76 -10.89
CA ILE A 257 -8.12 -4.71 -12.17
C ILE A 257 -9.64 -4.79 -12.06
N THR A 258 -10.18 -5.36 -10.97
CA THR A 258 -11.62 -5.34 -10.69
C THR A 258 -12.18 -3.92 -10.52
N ARG A 259 -11.37 -2.96 -10.02
CA ARG A 259 -11.78 -1.56 -9.89
C ARG A 259 -12.06 -0.92 -11.24
N PHE A 260 -11.30 -1.28 -12.28
CA PHE A 260 -11.59 -0.81 -13.65
C PHE A 260 -12.93 -1.35 -14.17
N ILE A 261 -13.30 -2.62 -13.83
CA ILE A 261 -14.60 -3.21 -14.21
C ILE A 261 -15.76 -2.40 -13.58
N ALA A 262 -15.56 -1.88 -12.39
CA ALA A 262 -16.55 -1.10 -11.63
C ALA A 262 -16.75 0.35 -12.13
N ALA A 263 -15.89 0.85 -13.02
CA ALA A 263 -15.92 2.22 -13.49
C ALA A 263 -17.23 2.55 -14.24
N GLU A 264 -17.82 3.73 -13.95
CA GLU A 264 -19.02 4.22 -14.61
C GLU A 264 -18.77 4.50 -16.11
N ASP A 265 -17.78 5.34 -16.41
CA ASP A 265 -17.45 5.75 -17.77
C ASP A 265 -16.08 5.20 -18.20
N PRO A 266 -16.05 4.24 -19.15
CA PRO A 266 -14.79 3.68 -19.64
C PRO A 266 -13.86 4.72 -20.27
N ARG A 267 -14.40 5.81 -20.87
CA ARG A 267 -13.59 6.85 -21.53
C ARG A 267 -12.74 7.63 -20.54
N LYS A 268 -13.21 7.76 -19.31
CA LYS A 268 -12.52 8.49 -18.24
C LYS A 268 -11.40 7.69 -17.59
N ILE A 269 -11.29 6.39 -17.84
CA ILE A 269 -10.22 5.56 -17.31
C ILE A 269 -8.87 6.01 -17.86
N ARG A 270 -8.74 6.16 -19.17
CA ARG A 270 -7.45 6.30 -19.85
C ARG A 270 -6.71 7.61 -19.58
N ARG A 271 -7.40 8.74 -19.43
CA ARG A 271 -6.76 10.04 -19.17
C ARG A 271 -7.05 10.56 -17.79
N PRO A 272 -8.29 10.92 -17.42
CA PRO A 272 -8.53 11.45 -16.08
C PRO A 272 -8.14 10.49 -14.97
N GLY A 273 -8.50 9.19 -15.11
CA GLY A 273 -8.16 8.18 -14.12
C GLY A 273 -6.65 7.96 -14.00
N ALA A 274 -5.95 7.83 -15.14
CA ALA A 274 -4.50 7.68 -15.15
C ALA A 274 -3.77 8.87 -14.52
N LEU A 275 -4.22 10.11 -14.74
CA LEU A 275 -3.60 11.28 -14.13
C LEU A 275 -3.74 11.28 -12.61
N ILE A 276 -4.94 10.95 -12.10
CA ILE A 276 -5.19 10.87 -10.65
C ILE A 276 -4.36 9.74 -10.03
N GLY A 277 -4.41 8.53 -10.62
CA GLY A 277 -3.68 7.38 -10.13
C GLY A 277 -2.16 7.61 -10.15
N MET A 278 -1.61 8.09 -11.26
CA MET A 278 -0.18 8.36 -11.38
C MET A 278 0.31 9.46 -10.44
N PHE A 279 -0.45 10.55 -10.28
CA PHE A 279 -0.12 11.57 -9.29
C PHE A 279 -0.04 10.98 -7.88
N TRP A 280 -1.06 10.21 -7.51
CA TRP A 280 -1.12 9.57 -6.19
C TRP A 280 0.05 8.61 -5.97
N VAL A 281 0.31 7.73 -6.95
CA VAL A 281 1.41 6.73 -6.88
C VAL A 281 2.76 7.42 -6.77
N LEU A 282 3.04 8.40 -7.62
CA LEU A 282 4.34 9.09 -7.58
C LEU A 282 4.54 9.83 -6.26
N ALA A 283 3.53 10.56 -5.78
CA ALA A 283 3.63 11.29 -4.51
C ALA A 283 3.89 10.35 -3.33
N THR A 284 3.18 9.23 -3.26
CA THR A 284 3.29 8.29 -2.15
C THR A 284 4.56 7.44 -2.19
N LEU A 285 5.01 7.01 -3.36
CA LEU A 285 6.26 6.26 -3.51
C LEU A 285 7.48 7.10 -3.11
N TRP A 286 7.54 8.35 -3.57
CA TRP A 286 8.61 9.27 -3.18
C TRP A 286 8.58 9.58 -1.68
N GLY A 287 7.39 9.80 -1.13
CA GLY A 287 7.21 10.01 0.30
C GLY A 287 7.67 8.82 1.13
N ALA A 288 7.35 7.61 0.70
CA ALA A 288 7.77 6.38 1.37
C ALA A 288 9.29 6.19 1.39
N ILE A 289 9.98 6.49 0.27
CA ILE A 289 11.44 6.48 0.21
C ILE A 289 12.03 7.55 1.12
N GLY A 290 11.50 8.78 1.02
CA GLY A 290 11.94 9.89 1.88
C GLY A 290 11.80 9.58 3.37
N LEU A 291 10.68 8.91 3.76
CA LEU A 291 10.45 8.46 5.14
C LEU A 291 11.52 7.46 5.59
N GLY A 292 11.88 6.49 4.74
CA GLY A 292 12.92 5.52 5.06
C GLY A 292 14.30 6.16 5.22
N LEU A 293 14.67 7.10 4.33
CA LEU A 293 15.94 7.82 4.40
C LEU A 293 16.01 8.75 5.62
N ALA A 294 14.93 9.49 5.90
CA ALA A 294 14.86 10.34 7.09
C ALA A 294 14.95 9.49 8.37
N GLY A 295 14.25 8.35 8.40
CA GLY A 295 14.31 7.41 9.51
C GLY A 295 15.71 6.86 9.74
N PHE A 296 16.44 6.51 8.69
CA PHE A 296 17.83 6.08 8.79
C PHE A 296 18.71 7.19 9.39
N ALA A 297 18.62 8.40 8.89
CA ALA A 297 19.41 9.53 9.36
C ALA A 297 19.13 9.93 10.83
N LEU A 298 17.88 9.69 11.30
CA LEU A 298 17.50 9.96 12.69
C LEU A 298 17.94 8.87 13.66
N LEU A 299 17.83 7.62 13.25
CA LEU A 299 17.95 6.49 14.18
C LEU A 299 19.34 5.85 14.16
N CYS A 300 19.96 5.68 12.99
CA CYS A 300 21.21 4.94 12.89
C CYS A 300 22.41 5.60 13.58
N PRO A 301 22.60 6.94 13.55
CA PRO A 301 23.70 7.57 14.28
C PRO A 301 23.60 7.45 15.81
N THR A 302 22.39 7.20 16.34
CA THR A 302 22.15 7.05 17.77
C THR A 302 22.33 5.60 18.27
N LEU A 303 22.47 4.66 17.37
CA LEU A 303 22.74 3.26 17.71
C LEU A 303 24.23 3.07 17.95
N LYS A 304 24.58 2.33 19.02
CA LYS A 304 25.98 2.08 19.41
C LYS A 304 26.77 1.28 18.38
N ASP A 305 26.06 0.61 17.46
CA ASP A 305 26.65 -0.21 16.41
C ASP A 305 25.96 0.09 15.06
N PRO A 306 26.60 0.91 14.21
CA PRO A 306 26.05 1.26 12.89
C PRO A 306 25.91 0.07 11.94
N GLU A 307 26.65 -1.02 12.16
CA GLU A 307 26.54 -2.24 11.34
C GLU A 307 25.26 -3.02 11.65
N VAL A 308 24.73 -2.90 12.86
CA VAL A 308 23.49 -3.55 13.29
C VAL A 308 22.26 -2.86 12.70
N CYS A 309 22.37 -1.56 12.39
CA CYS A 309 21.25 -0.78 11.85
C CYS A 309 20.62 -1.35 10.57
N PRO A 310 21.39 -1.84 9.58
CA PRO A 310 20.82 -2.51 8.39
C PRO A 310 20.51 -4.00 8.56
N LEU A 311 21.11 -4.70 9.55
CA LEU A 311 20.96 -6.15 9.72
C LEU A 311 19.56 -6.54 10.24
N TRP A 312 18.85 -5.63 10.89
CA TRP A 312 17.52 -5.88 11.48
C TRP A 312 16.42 -6.21 10.45
N TRP A 313 16.68 -6.03 9.16
CA TRP A 313 15.68 -6.25 8.11
C TRP A 313 15.77 -7.61 7.42
N GLY A 314 16.87 -8.34 7.55
CA GLY A 314 17.11 -9.55 6.76
C GLY A 314 17.07 -10.87 7.54
N PHE A 315 17.43 -10.87 8.82
CA PHE A 315 17.65 -12.11 9.56
C PHE A 315 17.39 -11.92 11.07
N ILE A 316 16.12 -11.91 11.48
CA ILE A 316 15.79 -12.16 12.88
C ILE A 316 14.98 -13.44 12.92
N PRO A 317 15.45 -14.47 13.66
CA PRO A 317 14.64 -15.64 13.94
C PRO A 317 13.37 -15.22 14.69
N PRO A 318 12.25 -15.95 14.53
CA PRO A 318 10.93 -15.57 15.05
C PRO A 318 10.84 -15.42 16.58
N SER A 319 11.88 -15.76 17.32
CA SER A 319 11.92 -15.81 18.78
C SER A 319 12.41 -14.53 19.48
N GLU A 320 12.95 -13.55 18.74
CA GLU A 320 13.51 -12.33 19.35
C GLU A 320 13.01 -11.03 18.68
N LEU A 321 11.74 -10.98 18.33
CA LEU A 321 11.13 -9.83 17.67
C LEU A 321 10.92 -8.65 18.61
N LEU A 322 11.95 -7.83 18.79
CA LEU A 322 11.74 -6.39 18.93
C LEU A 322 11.12 -5.85 17.63
N PRO A 323 10.21 -4.85 17.67
CA PRO A 323 9.55 -4.34 16.47
C PRO A 323 10.61 -3.89 15.44
N PRO A 324 10.40 -4.20 14.13
CA PRO A 324 11.34 -3.81 13.09
C PRO A 324 11.55 -2.29 13.08
N PRO A 325 12.73 -1.80 12.64
CA PRO A 325 13.07 -0.37 12.66
C PRO A 325 12.06 0.56 11.98
N THR A 326 11.26 0.06 11.04
CA THR A 326 10.17 0.83 10.42
C THR A 326 9.03 1.15 11.38
N GLU A 327 8.74 0.26 12.32
CA GLU A 327 7.75 0.52 13.38
C GLU A 327 8.29 1.54 14.38
N LEU A 328 9.60 1.47 14.67
CA LEU A 328 10.31 2.49 15.44
C LEU A 328 10.34 3.86 14.72
N VAL A 329 10.46 3.88 13.38
CA VAL A 329 10.42 5.13 12.60
C VAL A 329 9.06 5.82 12.76
N PHE A 330 7.95 5.10 12.57
CA PHE A 330 6.62 5.67 12.77
C PHE A 330 6.37 6.10 14.21
N HIS A 331 6.75 5.27 15.17
CA HIS A 331 6.55 5.57 16.59
C HIS A 331 7.43 6.74 17.05
N ARG A 332 8.72 6.76 16.70
CA ARG A 332 9.63 7.84 17.12
C ARG A 332 9.47 9.11 16.30
N LEU A 333 9.12 9.06 15.03
CA LEU A 333 8.76 10.28 14.31
C LEU A 333 7.46 10.89 14.86
N GLY A 334 6.48 10.07 15.21
CA GLY A 334 5.28 10.54 15.92
C GLY A 334 5.58 11.16 17.29
N THR A 335 6.66 10.74 17.98
CA THR A 335 7.06 11.30 19.26
C THR A 335 8.02 12.49 19.14
N LEU A 336 8.72 12.66 18.02
CA LEU A 336 9.68 13.74 17.75
C LEU A 336 9.05 14.97 17.11
N ILE A 337 7.83 14.85 16.59
CA ILE A 337 7.07 15.99 16.07
C ILE A 337 6.23 16.55 17.22
N PRO A 338 6.67 17.62 17.91
CA PRO A 338 5.78 18.32 18.80
C PRO A 338 4.79 19.09 17.92
N LEU A 339 3.65 18.51 17.64
CA LEU A 339 2.47 19.31 17.33
C LEU A 339 2.26 20.16 18.57
N HIS A 340 2.57 21.47 18.48
CA HIS A 340 2.44 22.43 19.56
C HIS A 340 1.07 22.25 20.24
N GLY A 341 1.05 21.72 21.45
CA GLY A 341 -0.14 21.45 22.24
C GLY A 341 -0.21 20.05 22.86
N PHE A 342 0.61 19.10 22.46
CA PHE A 342 0.62 17.76 23.07
C PHE A 342 1.94 17.48 23.77
N HIS A 343 1.96 17.61 25.07
CA HIS A 343 3.05 17.17 25.94
C HIS A 343 3.06 15.65 26.05
N TRP A 344 3.98 15.00 25.36
CA TRP A 344 4.37 13.62 25.66
C TRP A 344 5.31 13.63 26.88
N ARG A 345 4.80 13.30 28.05
CA ARG A 345 5.66 12.94 29.17
C ARG A 345 6.05 11.47 29.05
N ARG A 346 7.33 11.20 29.38
CA ARG A 346 7.98 9.89 29.38
C ARG A 346 7.21 8.83 30.15
#